data_7c2fd0376bf0681b475294524f1e8c4d
#
_entry.id   7c2fd0376bf0681b475294524f1e8c4d
#
_cell.length_a   1.000
_cell.length_b   1.000
_cell.length_c   1.000
_cell.angle_alpha   90.00
_cell.angle_beta   90.00
_cell.angle_gamma   90.00
#
_symmetry.space_group_name_H-M   'P 1'
#
loop_
_entity.id
_entity.type
_entity.pdbx_description
1 polymer ?
#
loop_
_entity_poly.entity_id
_entity_poly.type
_entity_poly.pdbx_seq_one_letter_code
_entity_poly.pdbx_strand_id
1 'polypeptide(L)'
;MNTQESSQEPESVVEEKIIKVTGEIQTRKYNKGRLLGKGGFAKCYEFICSENNKIFAAKVVTKGSLVKSRAKQKLISEIKIHKSLHHPQIVAFEHYFEDTENVYILLEMCQNQTLNELLKRRKRLTELEVQCYIVQLIKALKYLHSHKVIHRDLKLGNLFLTDKMELKVGDFGLATKLDYDGERKRTVCGTPNYIAPEIL
;
A
#
# COMPACT_ATOMS: atom_id res chain seq x y z
N MET A 1 -9.23 30.50 20.63
CA MET A 1 -10.30 29.61 20.15
C MET A 1 -10.25 29.64 18.64
N ASN A 2 -9.57 28.70 18.00
CA ASN A 2 -9.61 28.47 16.56
C ASN A 2 -10.08 27.05 16.38
N THR A 3 -11.38 26.91 16.15
CA THR A 3 -12.03 25.70 15.67
C THR A 3 -11.56 25.44 14.24
N GLN A 4 -10.68 24.47 14.06
CA GLN A 4 -10.43 23.90 12.74
C GLN A 4 -11.67 23.07 12.38
N GLU A 5 -12.52 23.63 11.54
CA GLU A 5 -13.54 22.89 10.81
C GLU A 5 -12.85 21.85 9.93
N SER A 6 -12.98 20.59 10.32
CA SER A 6 -12.67 19.46 9.46
C SER A 6 -13.70 19.44 8.33
N SER A 7 -13.32 19.94 7.16
CA SER A 7 -14.10 19.76 5.94
C SER A 7 -14.18 18.26 5.63
N GLN A 8 -15.25 17.61 6.08
CA GLN A 8 -15.62 16.27 5.65
C GLN A 8 -16.01 16.38 4.16
N GLU A 9 -15.19 15.81 3.28
CA GLU A 9 -15.61 15.57 1.90
C GLU A 9 -16.90 14.72 1.97
N PRO A 10 -17.93 14.99 1.14
CA PRO A 10 -19.18 14.24 1.18
C PRO A 10 -18.89 12.75 0.95
N GLU A 11 -19.57 11.88 1.72
CA GLU A 11 -19.50 10.43 1.55
C GLU A 11 -19.84 10.08 0.09
N SER A 12 -18.82 9.73 -0.69
CA SER A 12 -19.01 9.33 -2.08
C SER A 12 -19.00 7.80 -2.14
N VAL A 13 -20.01 7.26 -2.83
CA VAL A 13 -20.11 5.82 -3.12
C VAL A 13 -19.33 5.53 -4.39
N VAL A 14 -18.43 4.54 -4.32
CA VAL A 14 -17.69 4.02 -5.48
C VAL A 14 -18.29 2.68 -5.87
N GLU A 15 -18.59 2.50 -7.17
CA GLU A 15 -19.19 1.29 -7.70
C GLU A 15 -18.20 0.48 -8.53
N GLU A 16 -18.09 -0.79 -8.23
CA GLU A 16 -17.36 -1.79 -8.98
C GLU A 16 -18.33 -2.62 -9.82
N LYS A 17 -18.14 -2.67 -11.13
CA LYS A 17 -18.90 -3.54 -12.03
C LYS A 17 -18.17 -4.86 -12.20
N ILE A 18 -18.79 -5.94 -11.74
CA ILE A 18 -18.26 -7.31 -11.85
C ILE A 18 -19.07 -8.04 -12.92
N ILE A 19 -18.39 -8.46 -13.99
CA ILE A 19 -19.02 -9.27 -15.05
C ILE A 19 -18.85 -10.74 -14.67
N LYS A 20 -19.94 -11.42 -14.36
CA LYS A 20 -19.94 -12.85 -14.08
C LYS A 20 -19.70 -13.67 -15.37
N VAL A 21 -19.28 -14.91 -15.20
CA VAL A 21 -19.12 -15.85 -16.33
C VAL A 21 -20.40 -16.02 -17.14
N THR A 22 -21.56 -15.83 -16.51
CA THR A 22 -22.90 -15.85 -17.15
C THR A 22 -23.19 -14.62 -18.01
N GLY A 23 -22.33 -13.59 -18.01
CA GLY A 23 -22.57 -12.29 -18.65
C GLY A 23 -23.42 -11.32 -17.80
N GLU A 24 -23.89 -11.73 -16.64
CA GLU A 24 -24.63 -10.89 -15.70
C GLU A 24 -23.68 -9.87 -15.07
N ILE A 25 -24.11 -8.60 -14.99
CA ILE A 25 -23.35 -7.54 -14.32
C ILE A 25 -23.84 -7.43 -12.87
N GLN A 26 -22.95 -7.69 -11.93
CA GLN A 26 -23.14 -7.41 -10.50
C GLN A 26 -22.42 -6.12 -10.15
N THR A 27 -23.06 -5.25 -9.38
CA THR A 27 -22.47 -4.02 -8.87
C THR A 27 -22.17 -4.18 -7.39
N ARG A 28 -20.91 -3.99 -7.01
CA ARG A 28 -20.48 -3.92 -5.61
C ARG A 28 -20.23 -2.46 -5.24
N LYS A 29 -20.68 -2.04 -4.06
CA LYS A 29 -20.59 -0.66 -3.59
C LYS A 29 -19.62 -0.54 -2.44
N TYR A 30 -18.85 0.54 -2.46
CA TYR A 30 -17.91 0.91 -1.41
C TYR A 30 -18.20 2.34 -0.96
N ASN A 31 -18.46 2.53 0.34
CA ASN A 31 -18.53 3.84 0.94
C ASN A 31 -17.11 4.36 1.15
N LYS A 32 -16.80 5.47 0.49
CA LYS A 32 -15.50 6.13 0.62
C LYS A 32 -15.50 6.95 1.91
N GLY A 33 -14.63 6.56 2.84
CA GLY A 33 -14.43 7.22 4.12
C GLY A 33 -13.25 8.19 4.10
N ARG A 34 -12.59 8.32 5.24
CA ARG A 34 -11.53 9.29 5.49
C ARG A 34 -10.29 9.07 4.62
N LEU A 35 -9.58 10.16 4.34
CA LEU A 35 -8.26 10.12 3.71
C LEU A 35 -7.23 9.54 4.70
N LEU A 36 -6.55 8.46 4.29
CA LEU A 36 -5.50 7.80 5.07
C LEU A 36 -4.11 8.37 4.77
N GLY A 37 -3.89 8.83 3.53
CA GLY A 37 -2.62 9.39 3.11
C GLY A 37 -2.61 9.88 1.67
N LYS A 38 -1.61 10.71 1.33
CA LYS A 38 -1.36 11.21 -0.03
C LYS A 38 0.04 10.82 -0.45
N GLY A 39 0.17 10.18 -1.62
CA GLY A 39 1.42 9.94 -2.31
C GLY A 39 1.59 10.86 -3.53
N GLY A 40 2.68 10.70 -4.28
CA GLY A 40 2.96 11.56 -5.45
C GLY A 40 1.91 11.46 -6.57
N PHE A 41 1.31 10.30 -6.80
CA PHE A 41 0.34 10.05 -7.88
C PHE A 41 -0.95 9.37 -7.39
N ALA A 42 -1.05 9.09 -6.11
CA ALA A 42 -2.18 8.36 -5.51
C ALA A 42 -2.63 9.00 -4.22
N LYS A 43 -3.92 8.86 -3.91
CA LYS A 43 -4.48 9.13 -2.60
C LYS A 43 -4.98 7.81 -2.01
N CYS A 44 -4.79 7.59 -0.72
CA CYS A 44 -5.28 6.41 -0.03
C CYS A 44 -6.44 6.78 0.88
N TYR A 45 -7.57 6.09 0.72
CA TYR A 45 -8.79 6.31 1.49
C TYR A 45 -9.23 5.03 2.19
N GLU A 46 -9.97 5.18 3.26
CA GLU A 46 -10.75 4.11 3.84
C GLU A 46 -11.94 3.79 2.93
N PHE A 47 -12.11 2.51 2.57
CA PHE A 47 -13.29 2.03 1.84
C PHE A 47 -14.00 0.99 2.67
N ILE A 48 -15.32 1.12 2.78
CA ILE A 48 -16.18 0.17 3.50
C ILE A 48 -17.09 -0.50 2.47
N CYS A 49 -16.94 -1.81 2.30
CA CYS A 49 -17.81 -2.58 1.41
C CYS A 49 -19.23 -2.66 1.99
N SER A 50 -20.23 -2.21 1.24
CA SER A 50 -21.64 -2.17 1.70
C SER A 50 -22.26 -3.56 1.88
N GLU A 51 -21.70 -4.60 1.24
CA GLU A 51 -22.23 -5.97 1.30
C GLU A 51 -21.88 -6.69 2.61
N ASN A 52 -20.67 -6.45 3.15
CA ASN A 52 -20.14 -7.23 4.27
C ASN A 52 -19.45 -6.39 5.35
N ASN A 53 -19.51 -5.06 5.24
CA ASN A 53 -18.87 -4.09 6.14
C ASN A 53 -17.34 -4.28 6.27
N LYS A 54 -16.70 -5.02 5.36
CA LYS A 54 -15.23 -5.15 5.36
C LYS A 54 -14.58 -3.82 5.01
N ILE A 55 -13.58 -3.44 5.81
CA ILE A 55 -12.84 -2.19 5.66
C ILE A 55 -11.54 -2.46 4.92
N PHE A 56 -11.24 -1.61 3.93
CA PHE A 56 -10.04 -1.66 3.10
C PHE A 56 -9.29 -0.32 3.14
N ALA A 57 -8.00 -0.38 2.93
CA ALA A 57 -7.22 0.78 2.50
C ALA A 57 -7.22 0.82 0.96
N ALA A 58 -7.91 1.79 0.40
CA ALA A 58 -8.06 1.93 -1.05
C ALA A 58 -7.06 2.96 -1.60
N LYS A 59 -6.06 2.50 -2.36
CA LYS A 59 -5.16 3.38 -3.11
C LYS A 59 -5.83 3.77 -4.43
N VAL A 60 -6.17 5.05 -4.56
CA VAL A 60 -6.88 5.62 -5.71
C VAL A 60 -5.90 6.37 -6.59
N VAL A 61 -5.80 5.96 -7.85
CA VAL A 61 -4.92 6.55 -8.87
C VAL A 61 -5.77 7.09 -10.00
N THR A 62 -5.72 8.40 -10.24
CA THR A 62 -6.47 9.03 -11.33
C THR A 62 -5.85 8.64 -12.68
N LYS A 63 -6.66 8.16 -13.62
CA LYS A 63 -6.21 7.77 -14.97
C LYS A 63 -5.55 8.93 -15.74
N GLY A 64 -5.97 10.16 -15.49
CA GLY A 64 -5.32 11.35 -16.02
C GLY A 64 -3.85 11.51 -15.62
N SER A 65 -3.46 11.00 -14.43
CA SER A 65 -2.05 10.99 -13.98
C SER A 65 -1.21 9.90 -14.67
N LEU A 66 -1.85 8.94 -15.32
CA LEU A 66 -1.23 7.79 -16.00
C LEU A 66 -1.01 8.00 -17.50
N VAL A 67 -1.27 9.19 -18.02
CA VAL A 67 -1.08 9.54 -19.46
C VAL A 67 0.35 9.25 -19.93
N LYS A 68 1.36 9.47 -19.06
CA LYS A 68 2.74 9.09 -19.36
C LYS A 68 2.88 7.57 -19.28
N SER A 69 3.28 6.94 -20.39
CA SER A 69 3.49 5.49 -20.51
C SER A 69 4.28 4.89 -19.33
N ARG A 70 5.31 5.60 -18.84
CA ARG A 70 6.12 5.17 -17.69
C ARG A 70 5.32 5.08 -16.38
N ALA A 71 4.38 5.98 -16.13
CA ALA A 71 3.54 5.96 -14.91
C ALA A 71 2.58 4.76 -14.93
N LYS A 72 1.97 4.51 -16.09
CA LYS A 72 1.09 3.34 -16.30
C LYS A 72 1.86 2.04 -16.11
N GLN A 73 3.06 1.90 -16.69
CA GLN A 73 3.90 0.72 -16.53
C GLN A 73 4.30 0.47 -15.06
N LYS A 74 4.63 1.54 -14.32
CA LYS A 74 4.93 1.43 -12.88
C LYS A 74 3.74 0.91 -12.10
N LEU A 75 2.54 1.43 -12.34
CA LEU A 75 1.32 0.97 -11.65
C LEU A 75 1.02 -0.50 -11.96
N ILE A 76 1.13 -0.91 -13.23
CA ILE A 76 0.95 -2.31 -13.63
C ILE A 76 1.97 -3.22 -12.94
N SER A 77 3.23 -2.80 -12.88
CA SER A 77 4.29 -3.55 -12.18
C SER A 77 4.03 -3.67 -10.69
N GLU A 78 3.62 -2.56 -10.04
CA GLU A 78 3.24 -2.55 -8.61
C GLU A 78 2.12 -3.56 -8.34
N ILE A 79 1.02 -3.51 -9.11
CA ILE A 79 -0.11 -4.43 -8.98
C ILE A 79 0.34 -5.88 -9.17
N LYS A 80 1.13 -6.14 -10.23
CA LYS A 80 1.60 -7.50 -10.56
C LYS A 80 2.47 -8.08 -9.45
N ILE A 81 3.41 -7.29 -8.92
CA ILE A 81 4.30 -7.72 -7.85
C ILE A 81 3.48 -7.93 -6.57
N HIS A 82 2.74 -6.90 -6.12
CA HIS A 82 2.03 -6.95 -4.84
C HIS A 82 1.00 -8.08 -4.80
N LYS A 83 0.22 -8.26 -5.87
CA LYS A 83 -0.77 -9.35 -6.00
C LYS A 83 -0.16 -10.74 -5.87
N SER A 84 1.13 -10.92 -6.20
CA SER A 84 1.82 -12.21 -6.11
C SER A 84 2.35 -12.54 -4.71
N LEU A 85 2.26 -11.59 -3.75
CA LEU A 85 2.86 -11.72 -2.42
C LEU A 85 1.79 -12.07 -1.38
N HIS A 86 2.02 -13.16 -0.64
CA HIS A 86 1.11 -13.62 0.42
C HIS A 86 1.94 -14.02 1.65
N HIS A 87 2.02 -13.13 2.65
CA HIS A 87 2.80 -13.36 3.86
C HIS A 87 2.22 -12.57 5.04
N PRO A 88 2.21 -13.09 6.27
CA PRO A 88 1.66 -12.39 7.44
C PRO A 88 2.23 -10.99 7.68
N GLN A 89 3.52 -10.77 7.41
CA GLN A 89 4.19 -9.50 7.57
C GLN A 89 4.27 -8.66 6.28
N ILE A 90 3.37 -8.92 5.32
CA ILE A 90 3.17 -8.07 4.13
C ILE A 90 1.71 -7.64 4.11
N VAL A 91 1.45 -6.36 3.82
CA VAL A 91 0.09 -5.84 3.63
C VAL A 91 -0.59 -6.65 2.53
N ALA A 92 -1.71 -7.28 2.83
CA ALA A 92 -2.39 -8.12 1.85
C ALA A 92 -2.95 -7.29 0.69
N PHE A 93 -2.71 -7.78 -0.53
CA PHE A 93 -3.38 -7.28 -1.72
C PHE A 93 -4.72 -8.01 -1.86
N GLU A 94 -5.81 -7.29 -1.70
CA GLU A 94 -7.14 -7.90 -1.71
C GLU A 94 -7.72 -7.96 -3.13
N HIS A 95 -7.80 -6.81 -3.79
CA HIS A 95 -8.43 -6.69 -5.10
C HIS A 95 -8.03 -5.40 -5.80
N TYR A 96 -8.28 -5.29 -7.11
CA TYR A 96 -8.23 -4.03 -7.84
C TYR A 96 -9.33 -3.98 -8.90
N PHE A 97 -9.83 -2.81 -9.17
CA PHE A 97 -10.80 -2.52 -10.22
C PHE A 97 -10.60 -1.11 -10.75
N GLU A 98 -11.31 -0.76 -11.80
CA GLU A 98 -11.24 0.58 -12.39
C GLU A 98 -12.63 1.06 -12.85
N ASP A 99 -12.81 2.37 -12.84
CA ASP A 99 -13.91 3.05 -13.49
C ASP A 99 -13.40 3.94 -14.66
N THR A 100 -14.22 4.88 -15.12
CA THR A 100 -13.84 5.82 -16.20
C THR A 100 -12.67 6.73 -15.80
N GLU A 101 -12.57 7.12 -14.53
CA GLU A 101 -11.67 8.16 -14.02
C GLU A 101 -10.48 7.62 -13.26
N ASN A 102 -10.65 6.50 -12.54
CA ASN A 102 -9.69 6.03 -11.56
C ASN A 102 -9.38 4.53 -11.67
N VAL A 103 -8.22 4.17 -11.13
CA VAL A 103 -7.85 2.79 -10.76
C VAL A 103 -7.84 2.72 -9.24
N TYR A 104 -8.50 1.71 -8.70
CA TYR A 104 -8.65 1.45 -7.27
C TYR A 104 -7.90 0.17 -6.90
N ILE A 105 -6.99 0.23 -5.96
CA ILE A 105 -6.29 -0.93 -5.40
C ILE A 105 -6.73 -1.06 -3.96
N LEU A 106 -7.44 -2.15 -3.66
CA LEU A 106 -7.90 -2.47 -2.31
C LEU A 106 -6.86 -3.31 -1.59
N LEU A 107 -6.43 -2.82 -0.45
CA LEU A 107 -5.43 -3.43 0.41
C LEU A 107 -6.00 -3.68 1.80
N GLU A 108 -5.37 -4.57 2.54
CA GLU A 108 -5.63 -4.77 3.96
C GLU A 108 -5.54 -3.45 4.73
N MET A 109 -6.53 -3.21 5.59
CA MET A 109 -6.54 -2.03 6.44
C MET A 109 -5.64 -2.25 7.67
N CYS A 110 -4.57 -1.47 7.78
CA CYS A 110 -3.70 -1.43 8.95
C CYS A 110 -4.12 -0.26 9.86
N GLN A 111 -4.89 -0.56 10.90
CA GLN A 111 -5.62 0.43 11.70
C GLN A 111 -4.72 1.33 12.52
N ASN A 112 -3.54 0.84 12.94
CA ASN A 112 -2.57 1.60 13.74
C ASN A 112 -1.58 2.40 12.88
N GLN A 113 -1.87 2.58 11.57
CA GLN A 113 -1.08 3.40 10.65
C GLN A 113 0.34 2.85 10.47
N THR A 114 1.37 3.70 10.54
CA THR A 114 2.77 3.30 10.31
C THR A 114 3.62 3.46 11.57
N LEU A 115 4.78 2.78 11.59
CA LEU A 115 5.79 2.99 12.62
C LEU A 115 6.25 4.45 12.72
N ASN A 116 6.23 5.18 11.59
CA ASN A 116 6.55 6.60 11.59
C ASN A 116 5.55 7.40 12.44
N GLU A 117 4.25 7.14 12.29
CA GLU A 117 3.20 7.81 13.07
C GLU A 117 3.23 7.37 14.55
N LEU A 118 3.52 6.09 14.80
CA LEU A 118 3.72 5.60 16.18
C LEU A 118 4.87 6.33 16.86
N LEU A 119 6.03 6.44 16.17
CA LEU A 119 7.21 7.11 16.71
C LEU A 119 6.99 8.62 16.94
N LYS A 120 6.28 9.30 16.03
CA LYS A 120 5.89 10.70 16.22
C LYS A 120 5.06 10.91 17.48
N ARG A 121 4.13 10.02 17.78
CA ARG A 121 3.25 10.09 18.96
C ARG A 121 4.00 9.74 20.24
N ARG A 122 4.78 8.67 20.24
CA ARG A 122 5.46 8.12 21.43
C ARG A 122 6.84 8.71 21.69
N LYS A 123 7.45 9.36 20.67
CA LYS A 123 8.81 9.93 20.68
C LYS A 123 9.93 8.88 20.73
N ARG A 124 9.72 7.78 21.41
CA ARG A 124 10.68 6.66 21.53
C ARG A 124 9.95 5.32 21.63
N LEU A 125 10.64 4.28 21.26
CA LEU A 125 10.25 2.88 21.48
C LEU A 125 11.25 2.25 22.44
N THR A 126 10.82 1.25 23.19
CA THR A 126 11.71 0.44 24.02
C THR A 126 12.53 -0.51 23.14
N GLU A 127 13.65 -1.00 23.66
CA GLU A 127 14.49 -1.96 22.94
C GLU A 127 13.72 -3.24 22.59
N LEU A 128 12.90 -3.75 23.51
CA LEU A 128 12.08 -4.94 23.27
C LEU A 128 11.07 -4.74 22.14
N GLU A 129 10.42 -3.57 22.07
CA GLU A 129 9.50 -3.25 20.96
C GLU A 129 10.26 -3.23 19.63
N VAL A 130 11.44 -2.60 19.60
CA VAL A 130 12.28 -2.55 18.40
C VAL A 130 12.69 -3.95 17.96
N GLN A 131 13.14 -4.79 18.90
CA GLN A 131 13.50 -6.19 18.62
C GLN A 131 12.32 -6.97 18.03
N CYS A 132 11.11 -6.82 18.61
CA CYS A 132 9.90 -7.46 18.08
C CYS A 132 9.58 -7.03 16.64
N TYR A 133 9.68 -5.73 16.32
CA TYR A 133 9.44 -5.24 14.98
C TYR A 133 10.52 -5.66 13.99
N ILE A 134 11.78 -5.65 14.39
CA ILE A 134 12.90 -6.08 13.54
C ILE A 134 12.79 -7.56 13.17
N VAL A 135 12.41 -8.43 14.12
CA VAL A 135 12.19 -9.86 13.83
C VAL A 135 11.09 -10.05 12.77
N GLN A 136 9.99 -9.29 12.87
CA GLN A 136 8.90 -9.35 11.90
C GLN A 136 9.34 -8.81 10.53
N LEU A 137 10.09 -7.71 10.51
CA LEU A 137 10.66 -7.15 9.28
C LEU A 137 11.59 -8.14 8.58
N ILE A 138 12.48 -8.80 9.33
CA ILE A 138 13.40 -9.83 8.77
C ILE A 138 12.60 -10.99 8.15
N LYS A 139 11.50 -11.42 8.76
CA LYS A 139 10.63 -12.46 8.18
C LYS A 139 10.05 -12.00 6.84
N ALA A 140 9.54 -10.76 6.76
CA ALA A 140 9.04 -10.18 5.52
C ALA A 140 10.13 -10.11 4.44
N LEU A 141 11.33 -9.65 4.79
CA LEU A 141 12.45 -9.53 3.85
C LEU A 141 12.93 -10.89 3.34
N LYS A 142 13.06 -11.89 4.21
CA LYS A 142 13.37 -13.26 3.79
C LYS A 142 12.36 -13.80 2.78
N TYR A 143 11.06 -13.55 3.02
CA TYR A 143 10.01 -13.93 2.09
C TYR A 143 10.13 -13.19 0.75
N LEU A 144 10.29 -11.85 0.76
CA LEU A 144 10.46 -11.07 -0.46
C LEU A 144 11.65 -11.55 -1.29
N HIS A 145 12.80 -11.75 -0.66
CA HIS A 145 14.03 -12.19 -1.33
C HIS A 145 13.89 -13.62 -1.90
N SER A 146 13.23 -14.54 -1.19
CA SER A 146 12.96 -15.89 -1.73
C SER A 146 12.05 -15.87 -2.96
N HIS A 147 11.23 -14.81 -3.13
CA HIS A 147 10.40 -14.56 -4.31
C HIS A 147 11.09 -13.64 -5.35
N LYS A 148 12.39 -13.37 -5.16
CA LYS A 148 13.20 -12.50 -6.03
C LYS A 148 12.65 -11.06 -6.13
N VAL A 149 12.01 -10.58 -5.06
CA VAL A 149 11.47 -9.23 -4.98
C VAL A 149 12.36 -8.36 -4.10
N ILE A 150 12.76 -7.18 -4.62
CA ILE A 150 13.45 -6.13 -3.88
C ILE A 150 12.49 -4.97 -3.69
N HIS A 151 12.26 -4.54 -2.44
CA HIS A 151 11.31 -3.49 -2.09
C HIS A 151 11.78 -2.08 -2.52
N ARG A 152 13.03 -1.76 -2.28
CA ARG A 152 13.75 -0.53 -2.67
C ARG A 152 13.29 0.78 -1.99
N ASP A 153 12.32 0.75 -1.09
CA ASP A 153 11.88 1.95 -0.34
C ASP A 153 11.49 1.58 1.10
N LEU A 154 12.32 0.80 1.78
CA LEU A 154 12.09 0.47 3.20
C LEU A 154 12.35 1.71 4.05
N LYS A 155 11.33 2.12 4.79
CA LYS A 155 11.35 3.25 5.74
C LYS A 155 10.19 3.10 6.73
N LEU A 156 10.24 3.81 7.84
CA LEU A 156 9.20 3.73 8.88
C LEU A 156 7.79 4.05 8.34
N GLY A 157 7.68 4.89 7.30
CA GLY A 157 6.40 5.24 6.67
C GLY A 157 5.80 4.12 5.79
N ASN A 158 6.58 3.07 5.46
CA ASN A 158 6.14 1.91 4.68
C ASN A 158 6.04 0.65 5.55
N LEU A 159 6.22 0.78 6.88
CA LEU A 159 6.04 -0.27 7.87
C LEU A 159 4.73 0.00 8.63
N PHE A 160 3.71 -0.72 8.27
CA PHE A 160 2.34 -0.57 8.78
C PHE A 160 2.12 -1.43 10.02
N LEU A 161 1.14 -1.06 10.83
CA LEU A 161 0.76 -1.76 12.05
C LEU A 161 -0.71 -2.15 12.01
N THR A 162 -1.00 -3.42 12.26
CA THR A 162 -2.36 -3.93 12.42
C THR A 162 -2.98 -3.44 13.73
N ASP A 163 -4.26 -3.74 13.95
CA ASP A 163 -4.97 -3.53 15.22
C ASP A 163 -4.26 -4.23 16.41
N LYS A 164 -3.57 -5.35 16.14
CA LYS A 164 -2.80 -6.12 17.13
C LYS A 164 -1.34 -5.66 17.26
N MET A 165 -0.98 -4.53 16.68
CA MET A 165 0.39 -4.01 16.65
C MET A 165 1.40 -4.93 15.94
N GLU A 166 0.95 -5.79 15.03
CA GLU A 166 1.81 -6.60 14.18
C GLU A 166 2.31 -5.78 13.01
N LEU A 167 3.60 -5.93 12.67
CA LEU A 167 4.22 -5.21 11.56
C LEU A 167 3.89 -5.85 10.21
N LYS A 168 3.56 -5.00 9.25
CA LYS A 168 3.40 -5.36 7.83
C LYS A 168 4.14 -4.39 6.92
N VAL A 169 4.92 -4.95 6.01
CA VAL A 169 5.59 -4.17 4.93
C VAL A 169 4.58 -3.86 3.85
N GLY A 170 4.49 -2.60 3.43
CA GLY A 170 3.60 -2.15 2.36
C GLY A 170 4.27 -1.13 1.45
N ASP A 171 3.49 -0.60 0.49
CA ASP A 171 3.89 0.31 -0.58
C ASP A 171 4.98 -0.27 -1.50
N PHE A 172 4.55 -1.10 -2.46
CA PHE A 172 5.39 -1.74 -3.47
C PHE A 172 5.58 -0.89 -4.74
N GLY A 173 5.29 0.41 -4.69
CA GLY A 173 5.38 1.34 -5.83
C GLY A 173 6.79 1.49 -6.42
N LEU A 174 7.83 1.17 -5.66
CA LEU A 174 9.21 1.12 -6.13
C LEU A 174 9.78 -0.30 -6.21
N ALA A 175 9.00 -1.33 -5.85
CA ALA A 175 9.49 -2.70 -5.85
C ALA A 175 9.86 -3.18 -7.27
N THR A 176 10.78 -4.12 -7.33
CA THR A 176 11.18 -4.77 -8.58
C THR A 176 11.36 -6.26 -8.37
N LYS A 177 11.05 -7.04 -9.39
CA LYS A 177 11.33 -8.47 -9.41
C LYS A 177 12.63 -8.73 -10.19
N LEU A 178 13.46 -9.62 -9.68
CA LEU A 178 14.64 -10.12 -10.38
C LEU A 178 14.23 -11.27 -11.31
N ASP A 179 14.79 -11.30 -12.50
CA ASP A 179 14.52 -12.34 -13.48
C ASP A 179 15.32 -13.61 -13.17
N TYR A 180 16.55 -13.45 -12.62
CA TYR A 180 17.44 -14.57 -12.24
C TYR A 180 18.25 -14.21 -10.96
N ASP A 181 18.85 -15.22 -10.34
CA ASP A 181 19.69 -15.03 -9.16
C ASP A 181 20.99 -14.30 -9.53
N GLY A 182 21.35 -13.27 -8.74
CA GLY A 182 22.52 -12.45 -9.00
C GLY A 182 22.29 -11.27 -9.96
N GLU A 183 21.05 -11.09 -10.49
CA GLU A 183 20.73 -9.91 -11.29
C GLU A 183 20.93 -8.63 -10.48
N ARG A 184 21.56 -7.63 -11.09
CA ARG A 184 21.76 -6.30 -10.50
C ARG A 184 20.90 -5.27 -11.18
N LYS A 185 20.04 -4.59 -10.41
CA LYS A 185 19.25 -3.45 -10.90
C LYS A 185 20.06 -2.16 -10.72
N ARG A 186 20.24 -1.39 -11.80
CA ARG A 186 21.04 -0.14 -11.80
C ARG A 186 20.21 1.13 -11.55
N THR A 187 18.92 0.99 -11.25
CA THR A 187 18.04 2.14 -11.03
C THR A 187 18.26 2.70 -9.63
N VAL A 188 18.77 3.92 -9.55
CA VAL A 188 18.83 4.67 -8.29
C VAL A 188 17.40 5.13 -7.94
N CYS A 189 16.86 4.62 -6.84
CA CYS A 189 15.54 4.97 -6.35
C CYS A 189 15.46 4.70 -4.84
N GLY A 190 14.42 5.22 -4.21
CA GLY A 190 14.20 5.14 -2.78
C GLY A 190 14.03 6.52 -2.16
N THR A 191 13.95 6.56 -0.84
CA THR A 191 13.87 7.80 -0.05
C THR A 191 15.29 8.21 0.33
N PRO A 192 15.76 9.44 0.02
CA PRO A 192 17.19 9.83 0.12
C PRO A 192 17.88 9.46 1.43
N ASN A 193 17.24 9.67 2.58
CA ASN A 193 17.84 9.37 3.89
C ASN A 193 17.92 7.87 4.22
N TYR A 194 17.40 7.00 3.36
CA TYR A 194 17.33 5.54 3.55
C TYR A 194 18.04 4.78 2.41
N ILE A 195 18.64 5.49 1.45
CA ILE A 195 19.37 4.86 0.36
C ILE A 195 20.63 4.23 0.93
N ALA A 196 20.84 2.95 0.65
CA ALA A 196 22.04 2.24 1.06
C ALA A 196 23.29 2.77 0.32
N PRO A 197 24.48 2.79 0.97
CA PRO A 197 25.67 3.38 0.40
C PRO A 197 26.13 2.73 -0.91
N GLU A 198 25.87 1.44 -1.10
CA GLU A 198 26.20 0.72 -2.35
C GLU A 198 25.30 1.12 -3.55
N ILE A 199 24.25 1.92 -3.33
CA ILE A 199 23.36 2.43 -4.38
C ILE A 199 23.80 3.81 -4.88
N LEU A 200 24.60 4.52 -4.10
CA LEU A 200 25.15 5.84 -4.41
C LEU A 200 26.43 5.72 -5.23
#